data_0f424ffa45d9bf50bc6ceba975c52fdd
#
_entry.id   0f424ffa45d9bf50bc6ceba975c52fdd
#
_cell.length_a   1.000
_cell.length_b   1.000
_cell.length_c   1.000
_cell.angle_alpha   90.00
_cell.angle_beta   90.00
_cell.angle_gamma   90.00
#
_symmetry.space_group_name_H-M   'P 1'
#
loop_
_entity.id
_entity.type
_entity.pdbx_description
1 polymer ?
#
loop_
_entity_poly.entity_id
_entity_poly.type
_entity_poly.pdbx_seq_one_letter_code
_entity_poly.pdbx_strand_id
1 'polypeptide(L)'
;MSKFALLIGINYKGTSNELNGCINDVMNMKDVLIKKFGYLAENIVVMTEDQPKNLKPTALNIMNQFGSLIIKAYNKQAKEIWFHYSGHGSYIDDNNGDEQDGKDEVIVPLDHEKSGMISDDLLHNYMEYLPPDTRVFCLFDCCHSGTILDLKHRYLGDNKHYTENSKSKIKGKVIMISGCKDDQTSADALIGTKWSGAMTSAFLKSMELCDYKTTYYHLLDSMRDYLIENKYDQIPQLSSSNRLTPVSIFCSDKSSEPTIYTK
;
A
#
# COMPACT_ATOMS: atom_id res chain seq x y z
N MET A 1 -4.38 14.49 -15.59
CA MET A 1 -3.72 14.68 -14.27
C MET A 1 -2.42 13.91 -14.26
N SER A 2 -1.36 14.46 -13.67
CA SER A 2 -0.07 13.75 -13.58
C SER A 2 -0.13 12.71 -12.47
N LYS A 3 0.10 11.45 -12.84
CA LYS A 3 0.08 10.29 -11.97
C LYS A 3 1.49 9.72 -11.87
N PHE A 4 1.94 9.40 -10.65
CA PHE A 4 3.24 8.83 -10.38
C PHE A 4 3.11 7.61 -9.48
N ALA A 5 3.99 6.64 -9.63
CA ALA A 5 3.98 5.44 -8.79
C ALA A 5 5.38 5.04 -8.32
N LEU A 6 5.44 4.48 -7.11
CA LEU A 6 6.59 3.79 -6.56
C LEU A 6 6.16 2.38 -6.14
N LEU A 7 6.75 1.38 -6.76
CA LEU A 7 6.45 -0.03 -6.55
C LEU A 7 7.70 -0.72 -6.04
N ILE A 8 7.64 -1.31 -4.86
CA ILE A 8 8.79 -1.92 -4.17
C ILE A 8 8.48 -3.38 -3.93
N GLY A 9 9.24 -4.28 -4.55
CA GLY A 9 9.13 -5.74 -4.38
C GLY A 9 10.44 -6.35 -3.94
N ILE A 10 10.48 -7.01 -2.79
CA ILE A 10 11.69 -7.58 -2.21
C ILE A 10 11.47 -9.05 -1.88
N ASN A 11 12.19 -9.92 -2.59
CA ASN A 11 12.16 -11.35 -2.35
C ASN A 11 13.24 -11.81 -1.35
N TYR A 12 14.19 -10.96 -0.96
CA TYR A 12 15.32 -11.29 -0.05
C TYR A 12 16.07 -12.54 -0.49
N LYS A 13 16.35 -12.64 -1.78
CA LYS A 13 16.88 -13.83 -2.42
C LYS A 13 18.21 -14.27 -1.83
N GLY A 14 18.31 -15.58 -1.51
CA GLY A 14 19.51 -16.16 -0.92
C GLY A 14 19.66 -15.94 0.58
N THR A 15 18.64 -15.42 1.26
CA THR A 15 18.59 -15.30 2.73
C THR A 15 17.70 -16.40 3.33
N SER A 16 17.75 -16.57 4.67
CA SER A 16 16.85 -17.47 5.39
C SER A 16 15.37 -17.05 5.34
N ASN A 17 15.12 -15.78 4.98
CA ASN A 17 13.79 -15.18 4.94
C ASN A 17 13.37 -14.90 3.49
N GLU A 18 13.82 -15.72 2.53
CA GLU A 18 13.50 -15.56 1.11
C GLU A 18 11.99 -15.70 0.86
N LEU A 19 11.45 -14.77 0.06
CA LEU A 19 10.11 -14.77 -0.48
C LEU A 19 10.15 -15.00 -2.00
N ASN A 20 9.02 -15.35 -2.62
CA ASN A 20 8.99 -15.68 -4.04
C ASN A 20 8.04 -14.79 -4.86
N GLY A 21 7.06 -14.16 -4.21
CA GLY A 21 5.96 -13.45 -4.88
C GLY A 21 6.16 -11.96 -5.09
N CYS A 22 6.96 -11.29 -4.27
CA CYS A 22 6.96 -9.83 -4.15
C CYS A 22 7.37 -9.09 -5.44
N ILE A 23 8.32 -9.63 -6.19
CA ILE A 23 8.71 -9.05 -7.49
C ILE A 23 7.58 -9.22 -8.51
N ASN A 24 6.89 -10.37 -8.53
CA ASN A 24 5.74 -10.58 -9.41
C ASN A 24 4.60 -9.62 -9.08
N ASP A 25 4.37 -9.36 -7.79
CA ASP A 25 3.32 -8.45 -7.34
C ASP A 25 3.49 -7.05 -7.93
N VAL A 26 4.68 -6.48 -7.79
CA VAL A 26 4.94 -5.12 -8.31
C VAL A 26 4.93 -5.07 -9.83
N MET A 27 5.32 -6.13 -10.52
CA MET A 27 5.24 -6.20 -11.98
C MET A 27 3.79 -6.32 -12.47
N ASN A 28 2.97 -7.13 -11.82
CA ASN A 28 1.55 -7.23 -12.11
C ASN A 28 0.82 -5.90 -11.82
N MET A 29 1.16 -5.26 -10.70
CA MET A 29 0.63 -3.94 -10.35
C MET A 29 1.02 -2.88 -11.38
N LYS A 30 2.29 -2.83 -11.81
CA LYS A 30 2.74 -1.93 -12.88
C LYS A 30 1.90 -2.07 -14.14
N ASP A 31 1.64 -3.31 -14.56
CA ASP A 31 0.82 -3.61 -15.74
C ASP A 31 -0.60 -3.06 -15.59
N VAL A 32 -1.23 -3.25 -14.45
CA VAL A 32 -2.58 -2.74 -14.16
C VAL A 32 -2.59 -1.21 -14.11
N LEU A 33 -1.61 -0.58 -13.47
CA LEU A 33 -1.51 0.88 -13.43
C LEU A 33 -1.45 1.49 -14.83
N ILE A 34 -0.67 0.89 -15.74
CA ILE A 34 -0.57 1.35 -17.13
C ILE A 34 -1.85 1.07 -17.89
N LYS A 35 -2.34 -0.18 -17.88
CA LYS A 35 -3.43 -0.64 -18.75
C LYS A 35 -4.82 -0.18 -18.31
N LYS A 36 -5.02 0.00 -16.99
CA LYS A 36 -6.34 0.25 -16.40
C LYS A 36 -6.48 1.61 -15.71
N PHE A 37 -5.40 2.11 -15.10
CA PHE A 37 -5.45 3.37 -14.34
C PHE A 37 -4.77 4.55 -15.05
N GLY A 38 -4.27 4.37 -16.27
CA GLY A 38 -3.74 5.44 -17.12
C GLY A 38 -2.46 6.08 -16.59
N TYR A 39 -1.62 5.32 -15.86
CA TYR A 39 -0.27 5.75 -15.50
C TYR A 39 0.64 5.64 -16.71
N LEU A 40 1.51 6.62 -16.91
CA LEU A 40 2.56 6.55 -17.92
C LEU A 40 3.72 5.70 -17.39
N ALA A 41 4.28 4.84 -18.22
CA ALA A 41 5.35 3.92 -17.81
C ALA A 41 6.58 4.67 -17.25
N GLU A 42 6.92 5.82 -17.81
CA GLU A 42 8.01 6.69 -17.36
C GLU A 42 7.77 7.35 -15.99
N ASN A 43 6.52 7.37 -15.53
CA ASN A 43 6.16 7.89 -14.21
C ASN A 43 6.08 6.80 -13.12
N ILE A 44 6.40 5.56 -13.47
CA ILE A 44 6.40 4.43 -12.54
C ILE A 44 7.82 4.02 -12.23
N VAL A 45 8.23 4.18 -10.98
CA VAL A 45 9.50 3.65 -10.47
C VAL A 45 9.24 2.27 -9.89
N VAL A 46 10.00 1.27 -10.35
CA VAL A 46 10.00 -0.09 -9.80
C VAL A 46 11.34 -0.34 -9.13
N MET A 47 11.29 -0.77 -7.88
CA MET A 47 12.47 -1.11 -7.08
C MET A 47 12.42 -2.59 -6.73
N THR A 48 13.36 -3.35 -7.27
CA THR A 48 13.55 -4.80 -7.01
C THR A 48 15.02 -5.14 -6.91
N GLU A 49 15.34 -6.32 -6.42
CA GLU A 49 16.73 -6.75 -6.15
C GLU A 49 17.60 -6.86 -7.42
N ASP A 50 16.97 -7.14 -8.56
CA ASP A 50 17.60 -7.28 -9.87
C ASP A 50 17.79 -5.96 -10.62
N GLN A 51 17.28 -4.85 -10.06
CA GLN A 51 17.45 -3.53 -10.64
C GLN A 51 18.88 -2.98 -10.46
N PRO A 52 19.29 -1.98 -11.27
CA PRO A 52 20.53 -1.25 -11.07
C PRO A 52 20.68 -0.68 -9.65
N LYS A 53 21.93 -0.47 -9.20
CA LYS A 53 22.27 -0.08 -7.82
C LYS A 53 21.39 1.04 -7.24
N ASN A 54 21.05 2.05 -8.05
CA ASN A 54 20.22 3.20 -7.63
C ASN A 54 18.73 2.90 -7.53
N LEU A 55 18.27 1.74 -7.99
CA LEU A 55 16.89 1.26 -7.92
C LEU A 55 16.77 -0.03 -7.10
N LYS A 56 17.86 -0.50 -6.48
CA LYS A 56 17.75 -1.57 -5.47
C LYS A 56 16.97 -1.04 -4.26
N PRO A 57 16.09 -1.85 -3.65
CA PRO A 57 15.25 -1.41 -2.54
C PRO A 57 16.02 -1.38 -1.20
N THR A 58 17.10 -0.60 -1.15
CA THR A 58 17.82 -0.27 0.08
C THR A 58 17.09 0.84 0.83
N ALA A 59 17.29 0.96 2.14
CA ALA A 59 16.64 1.97 2.97
C ALA A 59 16.81 3.39 2.38
N LEU A 60 18.04 3.76 2.04
CA LEU A 60 18.35 5.06 1.44
C LEU A 60 17.64 5.27 0.11
N ASN A 61 17.67 4.28 -0.78
CA ASN A 61 17.06 4.41 -2.11
C ASN A 61 15.54 4.50 -2.01
N ILE A 62 14.90 3.70 -1.13
CA ILE A 62 13.46 3.77 -0.88
C ILE A 62 13.08 5.17 -0.42
N MET A 63 13.75 5.71 0.61
CA MET A 63 13.42 7.03 1.15
C MET A 63 13.70 8.15 0.14
N ASN A 64 14.74 8.04 -0.68
CA ASN A 64 15.01 9.01 -1.75
C ASN A 64 13.89 9.01 -2.81
N GLN A 65 13.41 7.83 -3.24
CA GLN A 65 12.32 7.73 -4.21
C GLN A 65 10.98 8.18 -3.60
N PHE A 66 10.70 7.80 -2.37
CA PHE A 66 9.51 8.22 -1.65
C PHE A 66 9.49 9.75 -1.45
N GLY A 67 10.57 10.33 -0.95
CA GLY A 67 10.72 11.78 -0.82
C GLY A 67 10.59 12.52 -2.15
N SER A 68 11.13 11.94 -3.24
CA SER A 68 10.95 12.51 -4.59
C SER A 68 9.48 12.58 -5.01
N LEU A 69 8.65 11.57 -4.68
CA LEU A 69 7.22 11.62 -4.94
C LEU A 69 6.52 12.74 -4.15
N ILE A 70 6.86 12.88 -2.88
CA ILE A 70 6.30 13.93 -2.01
C ILE A 70 6.69 15.32 -2.54
N ILE A 71 7.95 15.51 -2.95
CA ILE A 71 8.41 16.77 -3.58
C ILE A 71 7.65 17.05 -4.88
N LYS A 72 7.40 16.05 -5.73
CA LYS A 72 6.59 16.22 -6.94
C LYS A 72 5.16 16.66 -6.62
N ALA A 73 4.55 16.10 -5.57
CA ALA A 73 3.24 16.53 -5.10
C ALA A 73 3.25 17.97 -4.57
N TYR A 74 4.21 18.29 -3.71
CA TYR A 74 4.40 19.63 -3.14
C TYR A 74 4.54 20.70 -4.25
N ASN A 75 5.32 20.41 -5.29
CA ASN A 75 5.49 21.27 -6.46
C ASN A 75 4.33 21.20 -7.47
N LYS A 76 3.22 20.58 -7.12
CA LYS A 76 2.01 20.40 -7.95
C LYS A 76 2.25 19.66 -9.27
N GLN A 77 3.33 18.91 -9.37
CA GLN A 77 3.66 18.05 -10.51
C GLN A 77 2.90 16.73 -10.45
N ALA A 78 2.68 16.18 -9.23
CA ALA A 78 1.89 14.99 -8.99
C ALA A 78 0.54 15.34 -8.36
N LYS A 79 -0.55 14.86 -8.95
CA LYS A 79 -1.91 14.96 -8.40
C LYS A 79 -2.42 13.65 -7.83
N GLU A 80 -1.84 12.56 -8.29
CA GLU A 80 -2.14 11.22 -7.85
C GLU A 80 -0.84 10.42 -7.71
N ILE A 81 -0.69 9.76 -6.59
CA ILE A 81 0.45 8.92 -6.25
C ILE A 81 -0.05 7.52 -5.91
N TRP A 82 0.63 6.52 -6.44
CA TRP A 82 0.49 5.13 -6.04
C TRP A 82 1.76 4.66 -5.34
N PHE A 83 1.60 4.13 -4.15
CA PHE A 83 2.67 3.48 -3.42
C PHE A 83 2.30 2.01 -3.20
N HIS A 84 3.17 1.10 -3.58
CA HIS A 84 2.99 -0.33 -3.35
C HIS A 84 4.27 -0.93 -2.80
N TYR A 85 4.14 -1.61 -1.68
CA TYR A 85 5.19 -2.37 -1.05
C TYR A 85 4.76 -3.82 -0.92
N SER A 86 5.58 -4.75 -1.41
CA SER A 86 5.46 -6.20 -1.23
C SER A 86 6.79 -6.74 -0.72
N GLY A 87 6.79 -7.28 0.50
CA GLY A 87 8.01 -7.70 1.20
C GLY A 87 7.74 -8.07 2.65
N HIS A 88 8.79 -8.13 3.47
CA HIS A 88 8.64 -8.31 4.90
C HIS A 88 8.23 -7.02 5.60
N GLY A 89 7.32 -7.15 6.55
CA GLY A 89 7.02 -6.18 7.58
C GLY A 89 7.44 -6.72 8.95
N SER A 90 7.71 -5.85 9.89
CA SER A 90 8.08 -6.16 11.26
C SER A 90 7.64 -5.03 12.18
N TYR A 91 8.05 -5.08 13.42
CA TYR A 91 7.89 -3.99 14.39
C TYR A 91 9.20 -3.76 15.15
N ILE A 92 9.38 -2.56 15.66
CA ILE A 92 10.42 -2.16 16.59
C ILE A 92 9.78 -1.57 17.85
N ASP A 93 10.54 -1.40 18.92
CA ASP A 93 10.03 -0.74 20.12
C ASP A 93 9.72 0.73 19.81
N ASP A 94 8.52 1.17 20.21
CA ASP A 94 8.11 2.57 20.12
C ASP A 94 8.98 3.42 21.07
N ASN A 95 9.72 4.36 20.50
CA ASN A 95 10.59 5.26 21.24
C ASN A 95 9.98 6.64 21.49
N ASN A 96 8.86 6.96 20.86
CA ASN A 96 8.22 8.27 20.97
C ASN A 96 6.94 8.26 21.84
N GLY A 97 6.39 7.07 22.13
CA GLY A 97 5.26 6.85 23.05
C GLY A 97 3.91 7.19 22.46
N ASP A 98 3.74 7.12 21.14
CA ASP A 98 2.48 7.42 20.49
C ASP A 98 1.67 6.16 20.14
N GLU A 99 2.29 4.98 20.15
CA GLU A 99 1.62 3.71 19.93
C GLU A 99 1.01 3.13 21.21
N GLN A 100 -0.19 2.53 21.07
CA GLN A 100 -0.91 1.96 22.21
C GLN A 100 -0.31 0.65 22.71
N ASP A 101 0.32 -0.09 21.83
CA ASP A 101 0.96 -1.38 22.12
C ASP A 101 2.47 -1.27 22.35
N GLY A 102 3.03 -0.05 22.19
CA GLY A 102 4.45 0.25 22.37
C GLY A 102 5.34 -0.24 21.24
N LYS A 103 4.81 -0.36 20.01
CA LYS A 103 5.54 -0.86 18.84
C LYS A 103 5.28 -0.02 17.61
N ASP A 104 6.35 0.42 16.94
CA ASP A 104 6.32 1.03 15.62
C ASP A 104 6.36 -0.05 14.54
N GLU A 105 5.45 -0.01 13.57
CA GLU A 105 5.47 -0.89 12.41
C GLU A 105 6.56 -0.46 11.43
N VAL A 106 7.19 -1.42 10.78
CA VAL A 106 8.30 -1.13 9.87
C VAL A 106 8.22 -1.95 8.60
N ILE A 107 8.69 -1.37 7.50
CA ILE A 107 9.05 -2.13 6.31
C ILE A 107 10.53 -2.47 6.33
N VAL A 108 10.89 -3.63 5.73
CA VAL A 108 12.23 -4.23 5.83
C VAL A 108 12.97 -4.04 4.50
N PRO A 109 13.88 -3.06 4.37
CA PRO A 109 14.69 -2.88 3.16
C PRO A 109 15.67 -4.04 2.93
N LEU A 110 16.15 -4.17 1.69
CA LEU A 110 17.10 -5.21 1.31
C LEU A 110 18.39 -5.20 2.15
N ASP A 111 18.80 -4.03 2.61
CA ASP A 111 20.02 -3.80 3.40
C ASP A 111 19.75 -3.55 4.89
N HIS A 112 18.61 -4.00 5.40
CA HIS A 112 18.14 -3.73 6.78
C HIS A 112 19.15 -4.09 7.87
N GLU A 113 19.95 -5.14 7.69
CA GLU A 113 20.98 -5.53 8.67
C GLU A 113 22.05 -4.43 8.88
N LYS A 114 22.27 -3.56 7.87
CA LYS A 114 23.27 -2.50 7.91
C LYS A 114 22.67 -1.12 8.10
N SER A 115 21.53 -0.88 7.47
CA SER A 115 20.92 0.45 7.37
C SER A 115 19.70 0.62 8.26
N GLY A 116 19.25 -0.45 8.92
CA GLY A 116 18.03 -0.47 9.72
C GLY A 116 16.76 -0.59 8.86
N MET A 117 15.63 -0.61 9.53
CA MET A 117 14.30 -0.68 8.95
C MET A 117 13.73 0.72 8.77
N ILE A 118 12.66 0.85 7.99
CA ILE A 118 11.95 2.13 7.77
C ILE A 118 10.66 2.07 8.59
N SER A 119 10.54 2.96 9.58
CA SER A 119 9.35 3.04 10.43
C SER A 119 8.19 3.76 9.72
N ASP A 120 6.99 3.44 10.16
CA ASP A 120 5.74 4.12 9.85
C ASP A 120 5.79 5.61 10.14
N ASP A 121 6.30 6.01 11.30
CA ASP A 121 6.58 7.38 11.68
C ASP A 121 7.35 8.16 10.60
N LEU A 122 8.41 7.53 10.05
CA LEU A 122 9.20 8.19 9.02
C LEU A 122 8.40 8.38 7.74
N LEU A 123 7.61 7.39 7.32
CA LEU A 123 6.73 7.48 6.16
C LEU A 123 5.61 8.51 6.39
N HIS A 124 5.00 8.48 7.58
CA HIS A 124 3.97 9.44 8.00
C HIS A 124 4.47 10.88 7.94
N ASN A 125 5.63 11.15 8.55
CA ASN A 125 6.24 12.48 8.57
C ASN A 125 6.47 13.06 7.16
N TYR A 126 6.85 12.24 6.19
CA TYR A 126 6.95 12.66 4.79
C TYR A 126 5.57 13.00 4.20
N MET A 127 4.53 12.23 4.54
CA MET A 127 3.18 12.45 4.02
C MET A 127 2.51 13.71 4.59
N GLU A 128 2.95 14.25 5.72
CA GLU A 128 2.46 15.53 6.24
C GLU A 128 2.73 16.72 5.30
N TYR A 129 3.71 16.60 4.39
CA TYR A 129 4.01 17.60 3.36
C TYR A 129 3.11 17.52 2.12
N LEU A 130 2.22 16.55 2.04
CA LEU A 130 1.30 16.41 0.91
C LEU A 130 0.30 17.57 0.84
N PRO A 131 0.13 18.21 -0.33
CA PRO A 131 -0.93 19.19 -0.52
C PRO A 131 -2.33 18.56 -0.36
N PRO A 132 -3.34 19.33 0.09
CA PRO A 132 -4.70 18.81 0.34
C PRO A 132 -5.40 18.23 -0.91
N ASP A 133 -4.99 18.64 -2.09
CA ASP A 133 -5.55 18.19 -3.37
C ASP A 133 -4.81 16.99 -3.99
N THR A 134 -3.75 16.51 -3.34
CA THR A 134 -3.02 15.31 -3.76
C THR A 134 -3.73 14.06 -3.25
N ARG A 135 -3.94 13.09 -4.13
CA ARG A 135 -4.42 11.75 -3.77
C ARG A 135 -3.27 10.77 -3.73
N VAL A 136 -3.23 9.98 -2.68
CA VAL A 136 -2.25 8.89 -2.51
C VAL A 136 -3.01 7.62 -2.19
N PHE A 137 -2.75 6.57 -2.97
CA PHE A 137 -3.20 5.23 -2.64
C PHE A 137 -1.99 4.37 -2.28
N CYS A 138 -2.06 3.73 -1.13
CA CYS A 138 -1.02 2.83 -0.62
C CYS A 138 -1.56 1.42 -0.53
N LEU A 139 -0.82 0.45 -1.05
CA LEU A 139 -1.07 -0.98 -0.87
C LEU A 139 0.16 -1.60 -0.21
N PHE A 140 -0.03 -2.18 0.97
CA PHE A 140 1.01 -2.91 1.69
C PHE A 140 0.68 -4.41 1.71
N ASP A 141 1.54 -5.20 1.10
CA ASP A 141 1.50 -6.66 1.15
C ASP A 141 2.66 -7.14 2.02
N CYS A 142 2.51 -6.95 3.31
CA CYS A 142 3.47 -7.37 4.33
C CYS A 142 2.76 -7.64 5.66
N CYS A 143 3.42 -8.38 6.56
CA CYS A 143 2.94 -8.58 7.92
C CYS A 143 3.03 -7.29 8.73
N HIS A 144 2.31 -7.20 9.84
CA HIS A 144 2.38 -6.07 10.77
C HIS A 144 2.23 -4.70 10.05
N SER A 145 1.19 -4.55 9.23
CA SER A 145 0.98 -3.33 8.46
C SER A 145 -0.38 -2.67 8.74
N GLY A 146 -1.05 -3.06 9.80
CA GLY A 146 -2.41 -2.60 10.10
C GLY A 146 -2.50 -1.10 10.32
N THR A 147 -1.50 -0.50 10.94
CA THR A 147 -1.40 0.93 11.27
C THR A 147 -0.26 1.66 10.57
N ILE A 148 0.50 1.01 9.70
CA ILE A 148 1.78 1.44 9.10
C ILE A 148 1.87 2.88 8.54
N LEU A 149 0.84 3.64 8.52
CA LEU A 149 0.87 5.06 8.14
C LEU A 149 0.16 5.96 9.16
N ASP A 150 -0.28 5.45 10.29
CA ASP A 150 -0.98 6.19 11.35
C ASP A 150 -2.04 7.16 10.84
N LEU A 151 -2.86 6.67 9.92
CA LEU A 151 -3.88 7.50 9.30
C LEU A 151 -5.03 7.76 10.27
N LYS A 152 -5.65 8.92 10.12
CA LYS A 152 -6.69 9.42 11.02
C LYS A 152 -7.89 8.49 11.19
N HIS A 153 -8.28 7.80 10.12
CA HIS A 153 -9.45 6.93 10.09
C HIS A 153 -9.02 5.50 9.78
N ARG A 154 -9.54 4.53 10.54
CA ARG A 154 -9.30 3.12 10.38
C ARG A 154 -10.64 2.39 10.33
N TYR A 155 -10.83 1.51 9.36
CA TYR A 155 -12.08 0.79 9.12
C TYR A 155 -11.89 -0.67 9.49
N LEU A 156 -12.48 -1.05 10.61
CA LEU A 156 -12.46 -2.41 11.11
C LEU A 156 -13.51 -3.25 10.40
N GLY A 157 -13.23 -4.49 10.19
CA GLY A 157 -13.88 -5.57 9.46
C GLY A 157 -15.35 -5.54 9.08
N ASP A 158 -16.21 -4.81 9.77
CA ASP A 158 -17.65 -4.77 9.52
C ASP A 158 -18.12 -3.51 8.76
N ASN A 159 -17.19 -2.70 8.27
CA ASN A 159 -17.41 -1.43 7.55
C ASN A 159 -18.22 -0.38 8.34
N LYS A 160 -18.59 -0.64 9.59
CA LYS A 160 -19.40 0.25 10.43
C LYS A 160 -18.59 0.99 11.48
N HIS A 161 -17.47 0.40 11.89
CA HIS A 161 -16.62 0.95 12.94
C HIS A 161 -15.32 1.50 12.35
N TYR A 162 -14.96 2.68 12.83
CA TYR A 162 -13.66 3.28 12.54
C TYR A 162 -13.12 3.93 13.81
N THR A 163 -11.81 3.91 13.93
CA THR A 163 -11.09 4.60 14.99
C THR A 163 -10.47 5.85 14.43
N GLU A 164 -10.55 6.98 15.13
CA GLU A 164 -9.86 8.21 14.72
C GLU A 164 -8.52 8.30 15.43
N ASN A 165 -7.44 8.42 14.66
CA ASN A 165 -6.16 8.88 15.18
C ASN A 165 -6.08 10.40 15.09
N SER A 166 -6.34 11.09 16.19
CA SER A 166 -6.37 12.56 16.23
C SER A 166 -5.00 13.21 16.06
N LYS A 167 -3.91 12.45 16.16
CA LYS A 167 -2.55 12.97 16.07
C LYS A 167 -2.10 13.22 14.63
N SER A 168 -2.66 12.51 13.64
CA SER A 168 -2.28 12.65 12.23
C SER A 168 -2.55 14.06 11.70
N LYS A 169 -1.54 14.67 11.08
CA LYS A 169 -1.58 16.02 10.48
C LYS A 169 -1.58 15.99 8.95
N ILE A 170 -1.71 14.82 8.35
CA ILE A 170 -1.72 14.64 6.89
C ILE A 170 -2.90 15.40 6.29
N LYS A 171 -2.61 16.32 5.37
CA LYS A 171 -3.61 17.14 4.66
C LYS A 171 -4.01 16.50 3.32
N GLY A 172 -3.12 15.72 2.71
CA GLY A 172 -3.37 14.99 1.47
C GLY A 172 -4.46 13.93 1.66
N LYS A 173 -5.06 13.51 0.56
CA LYS A 173 -6.08 12.44 0.55
C LYS A 173 -5.38 11.09 0.46
N VAL A 174 -4.88 10.59 1.58
CA VAL A 174 -4.19 9.31 1.67
C VAL A 174 -5.17 8.21 2.01
N ILE A 175 -5.12 7.11 1.27
CA ILE A 175 -5.89 5.90 1.50
C ILE A 175 -4.93 4.74 1.45
N MET A 176 -5.05 3.83 2.40
CA MET A 176 -4.21 2.66 2.54
C MET A 176 -5.06 1.41 2.65
N ILE A 177 -4.65 0.36 1.94
CA ILE A 177 -5.08 -1.01 2.19
C ILE A 177 -3.84 -1.81 2.58
N SER A 178 -3.94 -2.55 3.67
CA SER A 178 -2.86 -3.37 4.21
C SER A 178 -3.38 -4.72 4.68
N GLY A 179 -2.48 -5.72 4.73
CA GLY A 179 -2.78 -7.00 5.36
C GLY A 179 -2.50 -6.91 6.86
N CYS A 180 -3.43 -7.36 7.67
CA CYS A 180 -3.20 -7.44 9.10
C CYS A 180 -3.31 -8.88 9.59
N LYS A 181 -2.24 -9.37 10.22
CA LYS A 181 -2.24 -10.24 11.40
C LYS A 181 -0.87 -10.24 12.04
N ASP A 182 -0.88 -10.05 13.34
CA ASP A 182 0.32 -9.87 14.16
C ASP A 182 1.17 -11.13 14.30
N ASP A 183 0.68 -12.32 13.90
CA ASP A 183 1.31 -13.62 14.16
C ASP A 183 1.69 -14.44 12.92
N GLN A 184 1.61 -13.89 11.70
CA GLN A 184 1.85 -14.71 10.50
C GLN A 184 2.83 -14.09 9.52
N THR A 185 3.75 -14.94 9.02
CA THR A 185 4.63 -14.65 7.87
C THR A 185 3.81 -14.28 6.65
N SER A 186 4.29 -13.31 5.87
CA SER A 186 3.72 -12.96 4.55
C SER A 186 3.46 -14.24 3.77
N ALA A 187 2.20 -14.52 3.47
CA ALA A 187 1.84 -15.72 2.74
C ALA A 187 2.17 -15.53 1.26
N ASP A 188 3.30 -16.09 0.84
CA ASP A 188 3.53 -16.35 -0.57
C ASP A 188 2.50 -17.38 -1.06
N ALA A 189 1.68 -16.98 -1.99
CA ALA A 189 0.67 -17.81 -2.58
C ALA A 189 1.10 -18.30 -3.95
N LEU A 190 1.05 -19.61 -4.17
CA LEU A 190 1.20 -20.17 -5.51
C LEU A 190 -0.14 -20.07 -6.25
N ILE A 191 -0.28 -19.06 -7.11
CA ILE A 191 -1.48 -18.86 -7.93
C ILE A 191 -1.22 -19.37 -9.34
N GLY A 192 -1.80 -20.52 -9.66
CA GLY A 192 -1.47 -21.23 -10.89
C GLY A 192 -0.01 -21.71 -10.87
N THR A 193 0.85 -21.11 -11.69
CA THR A 193 2.28 -21.43 -11.79
C THR A 193 3.19 -20.33 -11.24
N LYS A 194 2.64 -19.26 -10.69
CA LYS A 194 3.41 -18.10 -10.23
C LYS A 194 3.15 -17.83 -8.74
N TRP A 195 4.21 -17.49 -8.04
CA TRP A 195 4.13 -16.97 -6.68
C TRP A 195 3.67 -15.52 -6.69
N SER A 196 2.82 -15.14 -5.74
CA SER A 196 2.33 -13.78 -5.53
C SER A 196 1.96 -13.59 -4.06
N GLY A 197 2.03 -12.38 -3.54
CA GLY A 197 1.51 -12.07 -2.21
C GLY A 197 -0.02 -12.16 -2.18
N ALA A 198 -0.56 -12.59 -1.06
CA ALA A 198 -2.00 -12.84 -0.94
C ALA A 198 -2.82 -11.54 -1.02
N MET A 199 -2.32 -10.44 -0.44
CA MET A 199 -2.99 -9.13 -0.47
C MET A 199 -3.01 -8.53 -1.87
N THR A 200 -1.87 -8.56 -2.57
CA THR A 200 -1.78 -8.05 -3.95
C THR A 200 -2.68 -8.85 -4.88
N SER A 201 -2.70 -10.17 -4.71
CA SER A 201 -3.58 -11.05 -5.49
C SER A 201 -5.06 -10.77 -5.22
N ALA A 202 -5.44 -10.61 -3.95
CA ALA A 202 -6.80 -10.26 -3.56
C ALA A 202 -7.21 -8.91 -4.17
N PHE A 203 -6.34 -7.90 -4.09
CA PHE A 203 -6.59 -6.60 -4.69
C PHE A 203 -6.80 -6.68 -6.20
N LEU A 204 -5.85 -7.29 -6.92
CA LEU A 204 -5.90 -7.39 -8.39
C LEU A 204 -7.12 -8.17 -8.86
N LYS A 205 -7.45 -9.27 -8.17
CA LYS A 205 -8.62 -10.08 -8.52
C LYS A 205 -9.93 -9.37 -8.25
N SER A 206 -10.05 -8.70 -7.11
CA SER A 206 -11.25 -7.93 -6.77
C SER A 206 -11.46 -6.77 -7.73
N MET A 207 -10.40 -6.08 -8.14
CA MET A 207 -10.48 -5.01 -9.12
C MET A 207 -10.88 -5.51 -10.52
N GLU A 208 -10.37 -6.68 -10.92
CA GLU A 208 -10.77 -7.34 -12.17
C GLU A 208 -12.27 -7.66 -12.18
N LEU A 209 -12.79 -8.24 -11.08
CA LEU A 209 -14.19 -8.63 -10.95
C LEU A 209 -15.17 -7.45 -11.06
N CYS A 210 -14.79 -6.27 -10.62
CA CYS A 210 -15.62 -5.06 -10.72
C CYS A 210 -15.26 -4.15 -11.90
N ASP A 211 -14.53 -4.68 -12.90
CA ASP A 211 -14.06 -3.93 -14.09
C ASP A 211 -13.36 -2.61 -13.72
N TYR A 212 -12.57 -2.64 -12.63
CA TYR A 212 -11.78 -1.52 -12.10
C TYR A 212 -12.60 -0.30 -11.68
N LYS A 213 -13.89 -0.49 -11.38
CA LYS A 213 -14.81 0.56 -10.92
C LYS A 213 -15.57 0.06 -9.68
N THR A 214 -15.25 0.62 -8.53
CA THR A 214 -15.84 0.17 -7.27
C THR A 214 -15.77 1.26 -6.20
N THR A 215 -16.38 1.05 -5.06
CA THR A 215 -16.14 1.84 -3.85
C THR A 215 -15.05 1.18 -3.00
N TYR A 216 -14.41 1.96 -2.11
CA TYR A 216 -13.40 1.40 -1.20
C TYR A 216 -13.96 0.29 -0.30
N TYR A 217 -15.20 0.44 0.15
CA TYR A 217 -15.87 -0.55 0.99
C TYR A 217 -16.11 -1.85 0.23
N HIS A 218 -16.67 -1.75 -0.97
CA HIS A 218 -16.93 -2.94 -1.78
C HIS A 218 -15.64 -3.65 -2.20
N LEU A 219 -14.57 -2.88 -2.50
CA LEU A 219 -13.27 -3.45 -2.76
C LEU A 219 -12.75 -4.24 -1.57
N LEU A 220 -12.83 -3.65 -0.37
CA LEU A 220 -12.38 -4.30 0.86
C LEU A 220 -13.15 -5.61 1.13
N ASP A 221 -14.47 -5.59 0.96
CA ASP A 221 -15.31 -6.80 1.14
C ASP A 221 -14.93 -7.87 0.10
N SER A 222 -14.81 -7.51 -1.18
CA SER A 222 -14.38 -8.44 -2.23
C SER A 222 -12.99 -9.04 -1.97
N MET A 223 -12.06 -8.24 -1.43
CA MET A 223 -10.75 -8.75 -1.05
C MET A 223 -10.82 -9.75 0.11
N ARG A 224 -11.68 -9.49 1.10
CA ARG A 224 -11.93 -10.42 2.22
C ARG A 224 -12.50 -11.73 1.73
N ASP A 225 -13.52 -11.67 0.90
CA ASP A 225 -14.16 -12.86 0.31
C ASP A 225 -13.14 -13.69 -0.44
N TYR A 226 -12.31 -13.06 -1.29
CA TYR A 226 -11.25 -13.74 -2.02
C TYR A 226 -10.24 -14.44 -1.08
N LEU A 227 -9.81 -13.76 -0.01
CA LEU A 227 -8.84 -14.34 0.92
C LEU A 227 -9.45 -15.52 1.69
N ILE A 228 -10.70 -15.42 2.13
CA ILE A 228 -11.43 -16.51 2.81
C ILE A 228 -11.60 -17.72 1.88
N GLU A 229 -12.06 -17.51 0.65
CA GLU A 229 -12.26 -18.57 -0.35
C GLU A 229 -10.97 -19.31 -0.67
N ASN A 230 -9.84 -18.60 -0.69
CA ASN A 230 -8.52 -19.17 -0.94
C ASN A 230 -7.78 -19.63 0.34
N LYS A 231 -8.47 -19.61 1.50
CA LYS A 231 -7.94 -20.06 2.80
C LYS A 231 -6.70 -19.30 3.27
N TYR A 232 -6.64 -18.02 2.97
CA TYR A 232 -5.65 -17.12 3.55
C TYR A 232 -6.17 -16.54 4.87
N ASP A 233 -5.31 -16.50 5.86
CA ASP A 233 -5.69 -15.97 7.18
C ASP A 233 -5.59 -14.44 7.27
N GLN A 234 -5.05 -13.79 6.26
CA GLN A 234 -4.92 -12.32 6.21
C GLN A 234 -6.29 -11.65 6.16
N ILE A 235 -6.43 -10.58 6.94
CA ILE A 235 -7.64 -9.75 6.97
C ILE A 235 -7.25 -8.35 6.49
N PRO A 236 -7.69 -7.94 5.27
CA PRO A 236 -7.34 -6.62 4.75
C PRO A 236 -7.99 -5.54 5.61
N GLN A 237 -7.20 -4.52 5.90
CA GLN A 237 -7.63 -3.32 6.60
C GLN A 237 -7.60 -2.11 5.67
N LEU A 238 -8.51 -1.19 5.90
CA LEU A 238 -8.60 0.07 5.18
C LEU A 238 -8.39 1.21 6.16
N SER A 239 -7.48 2.11 5.83
CA SER A 239 -7.23 3.34 6.59
C SER A 239 -7.21 4.55 5.66
N SER A 240 -7.51 5.72 6.20
CA SER A 240 -7.50 6.95 5.40
C SER A 240 -7.24 8.21 6.22
N SER A 241 -6.63 9.22 5.60
CA SER A 241 -6.44 10.54 6.21
C SER A 241 -7.75 11.32 6.35
N ASN A 242 -8.71 11.08 5.45
CA ASN A 242 -10.02 11.72 5.43
C ASN A 242 -11.11 10.66 5.59
N ARG A 243 -12.21 11.03 6.24
CA ARG A 243 -13.34 10.09 6.41
C ARG A 243 -13.87 9.61 5.06
N LEU A 244 -13.94 8.29 4.90
CA LEU A 244 -14.60 7.65 3.78
C LEU A 244 -16.07 7.35 4.11
N THR A 245 -16.88 7.31 3.07
CA THR A 245 -18.29 6.92 3.14
C THR A 245 -18.51 5.69 2.25
N PRO A 246 -19.62 4.95 2.41
CA PRO A 246 -19.91 3.78 1.56
C PRO A 246 -19.91 4.08 0.06
N VAL A 247 -20.15 5.34 -0.32
CA VAL A 247 -20.14 5.79 -1.72
C VAL A 247 -18.81 6.40 -2.17
N SER A 248 -17.79 6.38 -1.33
CA SER A 248 -16.45 6.85 -1.70
C SER A 248 -15.84 5.93 -2.76
N ILE A 249 -15.65 6.47 -3.97
CA ILE A 249 -15.26 5.70 -5.15
C ILE A 249 -13.76 5.50 -5.19
N PHE A 250 -13.37 4.25 -5.46
CA PHE A 250 -12.02 3.90 -5.88
C PHE A 250 -11.89 4.14 -7.38
N CYS A 251 -11.66 5.33 -7.81
CA CYS A 251 -11.31 5.59 -9.21
C CYS A 251 -10.79 7.00 -9.37
N SER A 252 -9.83 7.13 -10.26
CA SER A 252 -9.14 8.38 -10.51
C SER A 252 -9.67 9.15 -11.73
N ASP A 253 -10.55 8.59 -12.54
CA ASP A 253 -11.00 9.25 -13.77
C ASP A 253 -12.27 10.07 -13.57
N LYS A 254 -12.13 11.38 -13.83
CA LYS A 254 -13.26 12.35 -13.84
C LYS A 254 -14.31 12.11 -14.94
N SER A 255 -14.17 11.07 -15.76
CA SER A 255 -15.03 10.85 -16.92
C SER A 255 -16.25 9.96 -16.68
N SER A 256 -16.46 9.48 -15.46
CA SER A 256 -17.67 8.72 -15.15
C SER A 256 -18.28 9.21 -13.83
N GLU A 257 -19.30 10.05 -13.90
CA GLU A 257 -20.27 10.16 -12.81
C GLU A 257 -20.82 8.76 -12.50
N PRO A 258 -20.98 8.38 -11.23
CA PRO A 258 -21.47 7.07 -10.87
C PRO A 258 -22.89 6.92 -11.38
N THR A 259 -23.13 5.91 -12.19
CA THR A 259 -24.50 5.41 -12.38
C THR A 259 -24.93 4.80 -11.06
N ILE A 260 -25.78 5.51 -10.33
CA ILE A 260 -26.35 5.02 -9.07
C ILE A 260 -27.21 3.79 -9.41
N TYR A 261 -26.69 2.61 -9.13
CA TYR A 261 -27.52 1.42 -9.09
C TYR A 261 -28.29 1.42 -7.77
N THR A 262 -29.49 1.97 -7.78
CA THR A 262 -30.48 1.71 -6.74
C THR A 262 -30.98 0.27 -6.89
N LYS A 263 -30.70 -0.57 -5.93
CA LYS A 263 -31.49 -1.75 -5.56
C LYS A 263 -31.86 -1.67 -4.09
#